data_561378995c04f1a2e2aea9ef24156524
#
_entry.id   561378995c04f1a2e2aea9ef24156524
#
_cell.length_a   1.000
_cell.length_b   1.000
_cell.length_c   1.000
_cell.angle_alpha   90.00
_cell.angle_beta   90.00
_cell.angle_gamma   90.00
#
_symmetry.space_group_name_H-M   'P 1'
#
loop_
_entity.id
_entity.type
_entity.pdbx_description
1 polymer ?
#
loop_
_entity_poly.entity_id
_entity_poly.type
_entity_poly.pdbx_seq_one_letter_code
_entity_poly.pdbx_strand_id
1 'polypeptide(L)'
;MKHLQKFEAFLIPKPVRKFHPWWKDEDIALEILKDLKSLKGNSEGIAKLMISSDRGGYTFSVDGFKFYVTYGFRMGPGGGRYSGDMKMNDKYMNVSTEVCKQIYNLVEQFNNIEHIEMEEDDKKDFRINRGLI
;
A
#
# COMPACT_ATOMS: atom_id res chain seq x y z
N MET A 1 29.87 -17.90 12.39
CA MET A 1 29.27 -19.09 12.98
C MET A 1 27.94 -19.38 12.34
N LYS A 2 27.82 -20.57 11.75
CA LYS A 2 26.60 -20.95 11.04
C LYS A 2 25.38 -20.93 11.94
N HIS A 3 25.53 -21.37 13.16
CA HIS A 3 24.44 -21.42 14.12
C HIS A 3 23.90 -20.01 14.42
N LEU A 4 24.79 -19.06 14.61
CA LEU A 4 24.43 -17.68 14.89
C LEU A 4 23.75 -17.03 13.69
N GLN A 5 24.22 -17.33 12.49
CA GLN A 5 23.63 -16.82 11.26
C GLN A 5 22.18 -17.30 11.09
N LYS A 6 21.93 -18.56 11.39
CA LYS A 6 20.56 -19.10 11.34
C LYS A 6 19.67 -18.43 12.36
N PHE A 7 20.20 -18.21 13.54
CA PHE A 7 19.47 -17.52 14.60
C PHE A 7 19.12 -16.10 14.20
N GLU A 8 20.06 -15.40 13.61
CA GLU A 8 19.83 -14.06 13.12
C GLU A 8 18.75 -14.05 12.03
N ALA A 9 18.74 -15.03 11.15
CA ALA A 9 17.72 -15.12 10.12
C ALA A 9 16.31 -15.28 10.70
N PHE A 10 16.17 -15.86 11.88
CA PHE A 10 14.88 -15.96 12.56
C PHE A 10 14.50 -14.68 13.28
N LEU A 11 15.48 -13.99 13.85
CA LEU A 11 15.23 -12.79 14.62
C LEU A 11 15.07 -11.55 13.75
N ILE A 12 15.81 -11.51 12.65
CA ILE A 12 15.68 -10.42 11.69
C ILE A 12 14.36 -10.61 10.96
N PRO A 13 13.52 -9.58 10.89
CA PRO A 13 12.30 -9.66 10.10
C PRO A 13 12.65 -10.20 8.73
N LYS A 14 11.72 -10.96 8.17
CA LYS A 14 11.84 -11.51 6.83
C LYS A 14 12.63 -10.57 5.94
N PRO A 15 13.64 -11.06 5.19
CA PRO A 15 14.41 -10.17 4.35
C PRO A 15 13.49 -9.29 3.55
N VAL A 16 13.69 -8.01 3.71
CA VAL A 16 12.96 -7.05 2.91
C VAL A 16 13.33 -7.26 1.45
N ARG A 17 12.42 -6.92 0.57
CA ARG A 17 12.69 -6.96 -0.85
C ARG A 17 13.94 -6.16 -1.15
N LYS A 18 14.86 -6.77 -1.89
CA LYS A 18 16.05 -6.07 -2.35
C LYS A 18 15.81 -5.57 -3.75
N PHE A 19 15.85 -4.26 -3.90
CA PHE A 19 15.81 -3.65 -5.22
C PHE A 19 17.23 -3.62 -5.76
N HIS A 20 17.38 -3.79 -7.04
CA HIS A 20 18.70 -3.73 -7.65
C HIS A 20 19.29 -2.33 -7.49
N PRO A 21 20.60 -2.22 -7.20
CA PRO A 21 21.21 -0.91 -6.99
C PRO A 21 21.09 0.04 -8.19
N TRP A 22 20.93 -0.50 -9.40
CA TRP A 22 20.80 0.32 -10.60
C TRP A 22 19.35 0.71 -10.92
N TRP A 23 18.38 0.24 -10.13
CA TRP A 23 16.99 0.61 -10.35
C TRP A 23 16.77 2.06 -9.98
N LYS A 24 15.99 2.73 -10.82
CA LYS A 24 15.49 4.07 -10.52
C LYS A 24 14.20 3.95 -9.73
N ASP A 25 13.75 5.07 -9.17
CA ASP A 25 12.52 5.09 -8.39
C ASP A 25 11.33 4.57 -9.21
N GLU A 26 11.26 4.92 -10.49
CA GLU A 26 10.19 4.44 -11.37
C GLU A 26 10.20 2.92 -11.48
N ASP A 27 11.35 2.30 -11.55
CA ASP A 27 11.47 0.84 -11.63
C ASP A 27 10.94 0.19 -10.34
N ILE A 28 11.27 0.78 -9.20
CA ILE A 28 10.78 0.31 -7.91
C ILE A 28 9.25 0.43 -7.86
N ALA A 29 8.73 1.57 -8.27
CA ALA A 29 7.29 1.82 -8.27
C ALA A 29 6.54 0.84 -9.17
N LEU A 30 7.10 0.55 -10.35
CA LEU A 30 6.49 -0.40 -11.27
C LEU A 30 6.48 -1.82 -10.70
N GLU A 31 7.51 -2.20 -9.98
CA GLU A 31 7.56 -3.51 -9.30
C GLU A 31 6.50 -3.57 -8.20
N ILE A 32 6.35 -2.51 -7.44
CA ILE A 32 5.31 -2.43 -6.40
C ILE A 32 3.92 -2.51 -7.04
N LEU A 33 3.70 -1.81 -8.14
CA LEU A 33 2.43 -1.87 -8.86
C LEU A 33 2.13 -3.30 -9.31
N LYS A 34 3.13 -4.00 -9.81
CA LYS A 34 2.99 -5.40 -10.22
C LYS A 34 2.58 -6.28 -9.04
N ASP A 35 3.22 -6.08 -7.89
CA ASP A 35 2.89 -6.84 -6.68
C ASP A 35 1.46 -6.57 -6.23
N LEU A 36 1.05 -5.31 -6.25
CA LEU A 36 -0.31 -4.94 -5.87
C LEU A 36 -1.33 -5.58 -6.81
N LYS A 37 -1.06 -5.59 -8.11
CA LYS A 37 -1.96 -6.23 -9.06
C LYS A 37 -2.11 -7.72 -8.79
N SER A 38 -1.06 -8.38 -8.34
CA SER A 38 -1.09 -9.80 -8.03
C SER A 38 -1.95 -10.13 -6.81
N LEU A 39 -2.26 -9.13 -5.99
CA LEU A 39 -3.06 -9.31 -4.78
C LEU A 39 -4.57 -9.19 -5.02
N LYS A 40 -4.99 -8.88 -6.23
CA LYS A 40 -6.43 -8.81 -6.54
C LYS A 40 -7.09 -10.15 -6.25
N GLY A 41 -8.18 -10.10 -5.47
CA GLY A 41 -8.88 -11.31 -5.08
C GLY A 41 -8.24 -12.07 -3.92
N ASN A 42 -7.14 -11.58 -3.37
CA ASN A 42 -6.45 -12.19 -2.26
C ASN A 42 -6.60 -11.31 -1.01
N SER A 43 -7.70 -11.47 -0.29
CA SER A 43 -7.99 -10.63 0.88
C SER A 43 -6.94 -10.76 1.98
N GLU A 44 -6.37 -11.94 2.15
CA GLU A 44 -5.32 -12.15 3.13
C GLU A 44 -4.05 -11.37 2.79
N GLY A 45 -3.67 -11.39 1.52
CA GLY A 45 -2.54 -10.60 1.04
C GLY A 45 -2.78 -9.11 1.12
N ILE A 46 -4.00 -8.68 0.82
CA ILE A 46 -4.38 -7.27 0.92
C ILE A 46 -4.30 -6.80 2.37
N ALA A 47 -4.75 -7.61 3.32
CA ALA A 47 -4.69 -7.26 4.74
C ALA A 47 -3.25 -7.03 5.21
N LYS A 48 -2.31 -7.76 4.65
CA LYS A 48 -0.89 -7.61 5.01
C LYS A 48 -0.28 -6.29 4.54
N LEU A 49 -0.92 -5.60 3.63
CA LEU A 49 -0.46 -4.28 3.19
C LEU A 49 -0.62 -3.22 4.28
N MET A 50 -1.49 -3.45 5.26
CA MET A 50 -1.72 -2.52 6.36
C MET A 50 -2.08 -1.12 5.87
N ILE A 51 -3.00 -1.06 4.92
CA ILE A 51 -3.39 0.19 4.29
C ILE A 51 -4.08 1.11 5.28
N SER A 52 -3.68 2.37 5.29
CA SER A 52 -4.37 3.41 6.06
C SER A 52 -4.41 4.71 5.27
N SER A 53 -5.49 5.45 5.47
CA SER A 53 -5.67 6.76 4.86
C SER A 53 -4.89 7.80 5.66
N ASP A 54 -4.16 8.67 4.99
CA ASP A 54 -3.36 9.69 5.65
C ASP A 54 -3.14 10.89 4.71
N ARG A 55 -3.52 12.08 5.18
CA ARG A 55 -3.24 13.36 4.51
C ARG A 55 -3.60 13.38 3.02
N GLY A 56 -4.75 12.85 2.68
CA GLY A 56 -5.21 12.83 1.30
C GLY A 56 -4.59 11.75 0.43
N GLY A 57 -3.84 10.84 1.03
CA GLY A 57 -3.25 9.70 0.36
C GLY A 57 -3.40 8.44 1.17
N TYR A 58 -2.63 7.44 0.83
CA TYR A 58 -2.64 6.16 1.51
C TYR A 58 -1.23 5.73 1.86
N THR A 59 -1.08 5.17 3.06
CA THR A 59 0.14 4.47 3.43
C THR A 59 -0.11 2.97 3.30
N PHE A 60 0.92 2.24 2.91
CA PHE A 60 0.86 0.78 2.84
C PHE A 60 2.26 0.21 2.96
N SER A 61 2.35 -1.07 3.27
CA SER A 61 3.64 -1.74 3.46
C SER A 61 3.76 -2.94 2.55
N VAL A 62 4.93 -3.07 1.90
CA VAL A 62 5.25 -4.22 1.08
C VAL A 62 6.67 -4.67 1.45
N ASP A 63 6.80 -5.92 1.88
CA ASP A 63 8.09 -6.53 2.20
C ASP A 63 8.97 -5.69 3.15
N GLY A 64 8.34 -5.05 4.13
CA GLY A 64 9.05 -4.26 5.13
C GLY A 64 9.30 -2.81 4.73
N PHE A 65 8.98 -2.43 3.51
CA PHE A 65 9.07 -1.04 3.08
C PHE A 65 7.75 -0.34 3.29
N LYS A 66 7.81 0.87 3.82
CA LYS A 66 6.62 1.71 3.99
C LYS A 66 6.50 2.63 2.79
N PHE A 67 5.34 2.61 2.16
CA PHE A 67 5.05 3.45 1.01
C PHE A 67 3.92 4.42 1.33
N TYR A 68 3.96 5.57 0.68
CA TYR A 68 2.91 6.56 0.74
C TYR A 68 2.66 7.04 -0.69
N VAL A 69 1.40 7.14 -1.08
CA VAL A 69 1.04 7.55 -2.43
C VAL A 69 -0.14 8.51 -2.38
N THR A 70 -0.08 9.55 -3.19
CA THR A 70 -1.18 10.48 -3.40
C THR A 70 -1.46 10.61 -4.88
N TYR A 71 -2.69 10.96 -5.22
CA TYR A 71 -3.07 11.33 -6.56
C TYR A 71 -4.34 12.15 -6.49
N GLY A 72 -4.39 13.24 -7.24
CA GLY A 72 -5.58 14.05 -7.26
C GLY A 72 -5.42 15.30 -8.10
N PHE A 73 -6.53 16.01 -8.24
CA PHE A 73 -6.56 17.27 -8.97
C PHE A 73 -6.06 18.39 -8.08
N ARG A 74 -5.11 19.17 -8.59
CA ARG A 74 -4.53 20.29 -7.84
C ARG A 74 -4.56 21.55 -8.67
N MET A 75 -4.96 22.67 -8.04
CA MET A 75 -4.91 23.98 -8.65
C MET A 75 -3.51 24.57 -8.50
N GLY A 76 -3.05 25.23 -9.53
CA GLY A 76 -1.75 25.87 -9.53
C GLY A 76 -1.73 27.10 -10.42
N PRO A 77 -0.58 27.78 -10.52
CA PRO A 77 -0.48 29.05 -11.27
C PRO A 77 -0.86 28.96 -12.74
N GLY A 78 -0.76 27.80 -13.35
CA GLY A 78 -1.13 27.60 -14.75
C GLY A 78 -2.49 26.95 -14.95
N GLY A 79 -3.33 26.90 -13.89
CA GLY A 79 -4.61 26.18 -13.92
C GLY A 79 -4.54 24.89 -13.14
N GLY A 80 -5.60 24.09 -13.23
CA GLY A 80 -5.67 22.83 -12.53
C GLY A 80 -5.09 21.67 -13.32
N ARG A 81 -4.52 20.70 -12.64
CA ARG A 81 -4.02 19.47 -13.25
C ARG A 81 -4.01 18.34 -12.24
N TYR A 82 -4.02 17.14 -12.74
CA TYR A 82 -3.82 15.96 -11.90
C TYR A 82 -2.35 15.74 -11.63
N SER A 83 -2.02 15.42 -10.38
CA SER A 83 -0.65 15.12 -10.00
C SER A 83 -0.67 14.09 -8.89
N GLY A 84 0.47 13.42 -8.71
CA GLY A 84 0.64 12.44 -7.65
C GLY A 84 2.07 12.41 -7.17
N ASP A 85 2.21 12.00 -5.92
CA ASP A 85 3.51 11.83 -5.29
C ASP A 85 3.59 10.46 -4.66
N MET A 86 4.80 9.94 -4.55
CA MET A 86 5.05 8.68 -3.88
C MET A 86 6.29 8.82 -2.99
N LYS A 87 6.24 8.17 -1.83
CA LYS A 87 7.36 8.10 -0.90
C LYS A 87 7.65 6.65 -0.55
N MET A 88 8.90 6.38 -0.28
CA MET A 88 9.34 5.11 0.29
C MET A 88 10.15 5.41 1.54
N ASN A 89 9.71 4.88 2.69
CA ASN A 89 10.33 5.13 3.99
C ASN A 89 10.52 6.63 4.25
N ASP A 90 9.46 7.40 3.99
CA ASP A 90 9.38 8.86 4.20
C ASP A 90 10.24 9.70 3.26
N LYS A 91 10.84 9.11 2.24
CA LYS A 91 11.60 9.85 1.24
C LYS A 91 10.84 9.90 -0.08
N TYR A 92 10.78 11.09 -0.68
CA TYR A 92 10.14 11.26 -1.97
C TYR A 92 10.84 10.43 -3.04
N MET A 93 10.04 9.82 -3.88
CA MET A 93 10.50 9.07 -5.04
C MET A 93 10.22 9.87 -6.30
N ASN A 94 11.09 9.72 -7.29
CA ASN A 94 10.90 10.34 -8.60
C ASN A 94 10.07 9.38 -9.47
N VAL A 95 8.75 9.45 -9.33
CA VAL A 95 7.82 8.55 -10.00
C VAL A 95 6.84 9.36 -10.83
N SER A 96 6.54 8.88 -12.04
CA SER A 96 5.62 9.58 -12.93
C SER A 96 4.21 9.64 -12.32
N THR A 97 3.47 10.68 -12.70
CA THR A 97 2.08 10.85 -12.26
C THR A 97 1.22 9.65 -12.65
N GLU A 98 1.44 9.09 -13.83
CA GLU A 98 0.67 7.94 -14.31
C GLU A 98 0.86 6.71 -13.41
N VAL A 99 2.08 6.43 -12.99
CA VAL A 99 2.34 5.31 -12.09
C VAL A 99 1.76 5.58 -10.71
N CYS A 100 1.90 6.79 -10.19
CA CYS A 100 1.26 7.17 -8.92
C CYS A 100 -0.25 6.97 -8.98
N LYS A 101 -0.87 7.37 -10.10
CA LYS A 101 -2.31 7.19 -10.32
C LYS A 101 -2.71 5.72 -10.23
N GLN A 102 -1.99 4.85 -10.93
CA GLN A 102 -2.31 3.43 -10.94
C GLN A 102 -2.18 2.80 -9.56
N ILE A 103 -1.10 3.13 -8.86
CA ILE A 103 -0.89 2.62 -7.50
C ILE A 103 -1.97 3.15 -6.56
N TYR A 104 -2.24 4.45 -6.60
CA TYR A 104 -3.24 5.09 -5.76
C TYR A 104 -4.62 4.45 -5.95
N ASN A 105 -5.05 4.30 -7.19
CA ASN A 105 -6.36 3.75 -7.48
C ASN A 105 -6.49 2.31 -6.98
N LEU A 106 -5.45 1.52 -7.12
CA LEU A 106 -5.46 0.14 -6.68
C LEU A 106 -5.48 0.03 -5.15
N VAL A 107 -4.66 0.83 -4.48
CA VAL A 107 -4.63 0.87 -3.02
C VAL A 107 -5.97 1.36 -2.47
N GLU A 108 -6.57 2.35 -3.12
CA GLU A 108 -7.90 2.84 -2.74
C GLU A 108 -8.95 1.74 -2.86
N GLN A 109 -8.93 0.97 -3.93
CA GLN A 109 -9.84 -0.16 -4.10
C GLN A 109 -9.67 -1.17 -2.96
N PHE A 110 -8.45 -1.51 -2.62
CA PHE A 110 -8.17 -2.47 -1.55
C PHE A 110 -8.63 -1.93 -0.20
N ASN A 111 -8.40 -0.67 0.05
CA ASN A 111 -8.84 -0.03 1.29
C ASN A 111 -10.36 -0.03 1.42
N ASN A 112 -11.07 0.24 0.33
CA ASN A 112 -12.52 0.26 0.33
C ASN A 112 -13.11 -1.14 0.55
N ILE A 113 -12.50 -2.16 -0.01
CA ILE A 113 -12.94 -3.54 0.20
C ILE A 113 -12.85 -3.91 1.69
N GLU A 114 -11.75 -3.60 2.35
CA GLU A 114 -11.58 -3.85 3.77
C GLU A 114 -12.64 -3.14 4.60
N HIS A 115 -12.90 -1.89 4.30
CA HIS A 115 -13.92 -1.11 5.02
C HIS A 115 -15.31 -1.70 4.86
N ILE A 116 -15.67 -2.12 3.66
CA ILE A 116 -16.97 -2.71 3.39
C ILE A 116 -17.13 -4.00 4.17
N GLU A 117 -16.14 -4.85 4.19
CA GLU A 117 -16.18 -6.10 4.95
C GLU A 117 -16.33 -5.85 6.44
N MET A 118 -15.61 -4.90 7.00
CA MET A 118 -15.74 -4.50 8.40
C MET A 118 -17.14 -4.01 8.74
N GLU A 119 -17.68 -3.14 7.90
CA GLU A 119 -19.03 -2.61 8.12
C GLU A 119 -20.08 -3.71 8.11
N GLU A 120 -19.93 -4.67 7.23
CA GLU A 120 -20.87 -5.80 7.16
C GLU A 120 -20.79 -6.66 8.42
N ASP A 121 -19.60 -6.94 8.90
CA ASP A 121 -19.42 -7.70 10.13
C ASP A 121 -20.00 -6.95 11.34
N ASP A 122 -19.75 -5.66 11.43
CA ASP A 122 -20.30 -4.82 12.50
C ASP A 122 -21.83 -4.81 12.45
N LYS A 123 -22.41 -4.71 11.29
CA LYS A 123 -23.87 -4.75 11.14
C LYS A 123 -24.43 -6.10 11.55
N LYS A 124 -23.75 -7.16 11.23
CA LYS A 124 -24.17 -8.50 11.59
C LYS A 124 -24.16 -8.69 13.10
N ASP A 125 -23.08 -8.29 13.75
CA ASP A 125 -22.95 -8.37 15.20
C ASP A 125 -24.02 -7.52 15.89
N PHE A 126 -24.28 -6.33 15.38
CA PHE A 126 -25.28 -5.44 15.89
C PHE A 126 -26.68 -6.10 15.83
N ARG A 127 -27.00 -6.73 14.71
CA ARG A 127 -28.28 -7.41 14.54
C ARG A 127 -28.44 -8.58 15.51
N ILE A 128 -27.41 -9.37 15.68
CA ILE A 128 -27.40 -10.51 16.61
C ILE A 128 -27.62 -10.02 18.02
N ASN A 129 -26.89 -9.01 18.45
CA ASN A 129 -26.98 -8.45 19.80
C ASN A 129 -28.33 -7.83 20.08
N ARG A 130 -29.01 -7.33 19.08
CA ARG A 130 -30.34 -6.72 19.22
C ARG A 130 -31.48 -7.68 18.95
N GLY A 131 -31.18 -8.93 18.67
CA GLY A 131 -32.20 -9.93 18.38
C GLY A 131 -32.97 -9.67 17.10
N LEU A 132 -32.34 -9.04 16.14
CA LEU A 132 -32.97 -8.67 14.86
C LEU A 132 -32.82 -9.73 13.78
N ILE A 133 -32.18 -10.82 14.11
CA ILE A 133 -32.00 -11.93 13.17
C ILE A 133 -32.78 -13.13 13.63
#